data_fa3956d1b201a4c9d4731655ae9de9f9
#
_entry.id   fa3956d1b201a4c9d4731655ae9de9f9
#
_cell.length_a   1.000
_cell.length_b   1.000
_cell.length_c   1.000
_cell.angle_alpha   90.00
_cell.angle_beta   90.00
_cell.angle_gamma   90.00
#
_symmetry.space_group_name_H-M   'P 1'
#
loop_
_entity.id
_entity.type
_entity.pdbx_description
1 polymer ?
#
loop_
_entity_poly.entity_id
_entity_poly.type
_entity_poly.pdbx_seq_one_letter_code
_entity_poly.pdbx_strand_id
1 'polypeptide(L)' 'MPEVLSEYFGDHNKKAQVRLISSELGKTTMFEVLWEGKSVGVYNTEQEAENIAENYALGSAVSRT' A
#
# COMPACT_ATOMS: atom_id res chain seq x y z
N MET A 1 14.52 -7.33 4.70
CA MET A 1 14.01 -6.00 4.90
C MET A 1 12.93 -5.69 3.92
N PRO A 2 11.85 -5.07 4.36
CA PRO A 2 10.80 -4.69 3.42
C PRO A 2 11.33 -3.62 2.46
N GLU A 3 10.81 -3.64 1.28
CA GLU A 3 11.24 -2.72 0.26
C GLU A 3 10.02 -1.97 -0.25
N VAL A 4 10.11 -0.66 -0.33
CA VAL A 4 9.01 0.14 -0.83
C VAL A 4 9.02 0.10 -2.34
N LEU A 5 7.92 -0.37 -2.91
CA LEU A 5 7.79 -0.49 -4.35
C LEU A 5 7.14 0.72 -4.98
N SER A 6 6.17 1.30 -4.32
CA SER A 6 5.40 2.40 -4.89
C SER A 6 4.98 3.35 -3.80
N GLU A 7 4.84 4.60 -4.17
CA GLU A 7 4.31 5.61 -3.26
C GLU A 7 3.29 6.43 -4.00
N TYR A 8 2.20 6.72 -3.33
CA TYR A 8 1.13 7.52 -3.90
C TYR A 8 0.82 8.64 -2.93
N PHE A 9 0.79 9.86 -3.42
CA PHE A 9 0.58 11.02 -2.55
C PHE A 9 -0.83 11.53 -2.68
N GLY A 10 -1.46 11.75 -1.54
CA GLY A 10 -2.78 12.34 -1.50
C GLY A 10 -2.71 13.76 -0.98
N ASP A 11 -3.86 14.27 -0.55
CA ASP A 11 -3.94 15.62 -0.05
C ASP A 11 -3.29 15.75 1.31
N HIS A 12 -2.87 16.94 1.64
CA HIS A 12 -2.37 17.27 2.98
C HIS A 12 -1.13 16.45 3.33
N ASN A 13 -0.30 16.20 2.33
CA ASN A 13 0.96 15.49 2.55
C ASN A 13 0.78 14.06 3.03
N LYS A 14 -0.39 13.51 2.85
CA LYS A 14 -0.60 12.11 3.19
C LYS A 14 -0.05 11.24 2.10
N LYS A 15 0.39 10.06 2.48
CA LYS A 15 1.08 9.20 1.57
C LYS A 15 0.68 7.76 1.77
N ALA A 16 0.45 7.05 0.67
CA ALA A 16 0.23 5.62 0.68
C ALA A 16 1.44 4.94 0.07
N GLN A 17 1.82 3.81 0.61
CA GLN A 17 2.98 3.08 0.12
C GLN A 17 2.62 1.63 -0.08
N VAL A 18 3.26 1.01 -1.07
CA VAL A 18 3.19 -0.43 -1.25
C VAL A 18 4.57 -0.98 -0.94
N ARG A 19 4.63 -1.92 -0.05
CA ARG A 19 5.88 -2.44 0.43
C ARG A 19 5.94 -3.94 0.19
N LEU A 20 7.07 -4.43 -0.27
CA LEU A 20 7.24 -5.84 -0.52
C LEU A 20 7.70 -6.53 0.76
N ILE A 21 6.98 -7.56 1.15
CA ILE A 21 7.41 -8.38 2.26
C ILE A 21 7.35 -9.82 1.81
N SER A 22 8.25 -10.63 2.34
CA SER A 22 8.25 -12.04 2.02
C SER A 22 8.16 -12.82 3.31
N SER A 23 7.57 -14.00 3.20
CA SER A 23 7.49 -14.82 4.38
C SER A 23 8.90 -15.30 4.72
N GLU A 24 9.08 -15.63 5.96
CA GLU A 24 10.36 -16.12 6.41
C GLU A 24 10.75 -17.39 5.74
N LEU A 25 9.79 -18.16 5.33
CA LEU A 25 10.08 -19.39 4.63
C LEU A 25 10.45 -19.15 3.19
N GLY A 26 10.30 -17.92 2.72
CA GLY A 26 10.70 -17.59 1.37
C GLY A 26 9.81 -18.15 0.30
N LYS A 27 8.67 -18.63 0.68
CA LYS A 27 7.79 -19.23 -0.29
C LYS A 27 6.70 -18.33 -0.75
N THR A 28 6.37 -17.35 0.03
CA THR A 28 5.26 -16.47 -0.29
C THR A 28 5.71 -15.05 -0.26
N THR A 29 5.37 -14.32 -1.29
CA THR A 29 5.65 -12.90 -1.36
C THR A 29 4.34 -12.17 -1.18
N MET A 30 4.34 -11.19 -0.31
CA MET A 30 3.15 -10.41 -0.02
C MET A 30 3.45 -8.95 -0.23
N PHE A 31 2.40 -8.18 -0.41
CA PHE A 31 2.51 -6.76 -0.66
C PHE A 31 1.68 -6.03 0.37
N GLU A 32 2.34 -5.22 1.17
CA GLU A 32 1.68 -4.52 2.25
C GLU A 32 1.39 -3.09 1.85
N VAL A 33 0.18 -2.63 2.15
CA VAL A 33 -0.19 -1.26 1.87
C VAL A 33 -0.15 -0.49 3.17
N LEU A 34 0.51 0.66 3.13
CA LEU A 34 0.59 1.54 4.28
C LEU A 34 -0.05 2.87 3.93
N TRP A 35 -0.77 3.43 4.88
CA TRP A 35 -1.37 4.76 4.72
C TRP A 35 -0.90 5.59 5.89
N GLU A 36 -0.17 6.66 5.58
CA GLU A 36 0.39 7.52 6.60
C GLU A 36 1.23 6.74 7.60
N GLY A 37 1.95 5.74 7.08
CA GLY A 37 2.85 4.96 7.91
C GLY A 37 2.20 3.80 8.64
N LYS A 38 0.90 3.61 8.48
CA LYS A 38 0.21 2.54 9.16
C LYS A 38 -0.22 1.48 8.19
N SER A 39 -0.04 0.24 8.55
CA SER A 39 -0.44 -0.86 7.70
C SER A 39 -1.96 -0.94 7.62
N VAL A 40 -2.50 -0.95 6.41
CA VAL A 40 -3.93 -1.05 6.20
C VAL A 40 -4.33 -2.34 5.53
N GLY A 41 -3.37 -3.15 5.12
CA GLY A 41 -3.69 -4.45 4.56
C GLY A 41 -2.50 -5.08 3.91
N VAL A 42 -2.61 -6.38 3.70
CA VAL A 42 -1.58 -7.15 3.04
C VAL A 42 -2.27 -7.93 1.94
N TYR A 43 -1.68 -7.93 0.76
CA TYR A 43 -2.31 -8.52 -0.41
C TYR A 43 -1.35 -9.47 -1.10
N ASN A 44 -1.90 -10.37 -1.90
CA ASN A 44 -1.09 -11.38 -2.55
C ASN A 44 -0.47 -10.93 -3.85
N THR A 45 -1.00 -9.90 -4.46
CA THR A 45 -0.47 -9.43 -5.73
C THR A 45 -0.14 -7.96 -5.65
N GLU A 46 0.85 -7.57 -6.44
CA GLU A 46 1.26 -6.18 -6.47
C GLU A 46 0.14 -5.29 -7.01
N GLN A 47 -0.55 -5.76 -8.03
CA GLN A 47 -1.61 -4.97 -8.61
C GLN A 47 -2.72 -4.69 -7.62
N GLU A 48 -3.09 -5.68 -6.84
CA GLU A 48 -4.11 -5.51 -5.84
C GLU A 48 -3.68 -4.50 -4.80
N ALA A 49 -2.44 -4.62 -4.34
CA ALA A 49 -1.93 -3.68 -3.35
C ALA A 49 -1.87 -2.27 -3.91
N GLU A 50 -1.45 -2.14 -5.17
CA GLU A 50 -1.37 -0.82 -5.76
C GLU A 50 -2.74 -0.19 -5.93
N ASN A 51 -3.73 -1.00 -6.29
CA ASN A 51 -5.08 -0.48 -6.39
C ASN A 51 -5.58 0.05 -5.05
N ILE A 52 -5.29 -0.68 -3.99
CA ILE A 52 -5.71 -0.24 -2.67
C ILE A 52 -4.97 1.02 -2.25
N ALA A 53 -3.67 1.07 -2.50
CA ALA A 53 -2.88 2.25 -2.14
C ALA A 53 -3.36 3.47 -2.90
N GLU A 54 -3.64 3.29 -4.18
CA GLU A 54 -4.12 4.38 -4.99
C GLU A 54 -5.48 4.88 -4.50
N ASN A 55 -6.34 3.94 -4.12
CA ASN A 55 -7.64 4.31 -3.59
C ASN A 55 -7.53 5.10 -2.31
N TYR A 56 -6.59 4.75 -1.45
CA TYR A 56 -6.39 5.52 -0.25
C TYR A 56 -5.93 6.94 -0.58
N ALA A 57 -4.99 7.06 -1.50
CA ALA A 57 -4.49 8.37 -1.85
C ALA A 57 -5.57 9.22 -2.51
N LEU A 58 -6.34 8.63 -3.40
CA LEU A 58 -7.41 9.35 -4.06
C LEU A 58 -8.60 9.52 -3.15
N GLY A 59 -8.88 8.52 -2.37
CA GLY A 59 -10.05 8.52 -1.53
C GLY A 59 -9.99 9.54 -0.42
N SER A 60 -8.79 9.90 -0.01
CA SER A 60 -8.69 10.92 1.00
C SER A 60 -9.13 12.25 0.44
N ALA A 61 -9.03 12.41 -0.87
CA ALA A 61 -9.44 13.65 -1.49
C ALA A 61 -10.85 13.57 -2.02
N VAL A 62 -11.33 12.38 -2.33
CA VAL A 62 -12.62 12.23 -2.94
C VAL A 62 -13.57 11.62 -1.98
N SER A 63 -14.60 12.30 -1.69
CA SER A 63 -15.58 11.76 -0.84
C SER A 63 -16.34 10.73 -1.60
N ARG A 64 -16.44 9.60 -1.09
CA ARG A 64 -17.17 8.64 -1.77
C ARG A 64 -18.48 8.71 -1.41
N THR A 65 -19.16 8.48 -1.96
CA THR A 65 -20.42 8.57 -1.50
C THR A 65 -21.12 7.70 -1.63
#